data_54e3b28b3f16048458035e6e740dd167
#
_entry.id   54e3b28b3f16048458035e6e740dd167
#
_cell.length_a   1.000
_cell.length_b   1.000
_cell.length_c   1.000
_cell.angle_alpha   90.00
_cell.angle_beta   90.00
_cell.angle_gamma   90.00
#
_symmetry.space_group_name_H-M   'P 1'
#
loop_
_entity.id
_entity.type
_entity.pdbx_description
1 polymer ?
#
loop_
_entity_poly.entity_id
_entity_poly.type
_entity_poly.pdbx_seq_one_letter_code
_entity_poly.pdbx_strand_id
1 'polypeptide(L)'
;YTGLLRTSTVRTHLASRTIHFATDRLTALAQAKGAIERTVPEVLFVCEQNAGRSQMAAVLTAQLSQGRVHVRSAGSAPGKDLNPAVVEAMAELGLSMTEEFPKPLTDDVVQAADVVVTMGCGDACAIYPGKRYEDWELTDPAGLSLVEVRVIRDDIRTRVEALLAELLT
;
A
#
# COMPACT_ATOMS: atom_id res chain seq x y z
N TYR A 1 9.05 7.71 15.05
CA TYR A 1 8.22 7.60 16.27
C TYR A 1 7.50 8.91 16.57
N THR A 2 8.24 10.02 16.62
CA THR A 2 7.65 11.34 16.95
C THR A 2 6.59 11.79 15.94
N GLY A 3 6.76 11.50 14.65
CA GLY A 3 5.76 11.79 13.61
C GLY A 3 4.46 11.01 13.83
N LEU A 4 4.53 9.72 14.13
CA LEU A 4 3.38 8.88 14.44
C LEU A 4 2.66 9.31 15.74
N LEU A 5 3.41 9.77 16.74
CA LEU A 5 2.83 10.32 17.98
C LEU A 5 1.98 11.57 17.75
N ARG A 6 2.36 12.38 16.76
CA ARG A 6 1.65 13.63 16.44
C ARG A 6 0.37 13.42 15.65
N THR A 7 0.30 12.34 14.85
CA THR A 7 -0.80 12.10 13.91
C THR A 7 -1.74 10.97 14.33
N SER A 8 -1.31 10.04 15.18
CA SER A 8 -2.12 8.90 15.59
C SER A 8 -3.08 9.24 16.72
N THR A 9 -4.37 9.04 16.46
CA THR A 9 -5.44 9.18 17.46
C THR A 9 -5.49 7.98 18.42
N VAL A 10 -5.06 6.81 17.96
CA VAL A 10 -5.02 5.56 18.73
C VAL A 10 -3.57 5.18 19.00
N ARG A 11 -3.17 5.20 20.28
CA ARG A 11 -1.79 4.87 20.71
C ARG A 11 -1.54 3.38 20.89
N THR A 12 -2.58 2.56 20.84
CA THR A 12 -2.49 1.11 20.82
C THR A 12 -1.71 0.69 19.56
N HIS A 13 -0.76 -0.20 19.69
CA HIS A 13 0.12 -0.67 18.61
C HIS A 13 1.09 0.38 18.02
N LEU A 14 1.25 1.57 18.63
CA LEU A 14 2.15 2.60 18.08
C LEU A 14 3.60 2.11 17.99
N ALA A 15 4.06 1.33 18.96
CA ALA A 15 5.41 0.79 18.96
C ALA A 15 5.60 -0.23 17.83
N SER A 16 4.67 -1.18 17.64
CA SER A 16 4.73 -2.17 16.56
C SER A 16 4.68 -1.51 15.19
N ARG A 17 3.77 -0.56 14.99
CA ARG A 17 3.66 0.22 13.74
C ARG A 17 4.94 1.00 13.44
N THR A 18 5.55 1.62 14.46
CA THR A 18 6.81 2.36 14.30
C THR A 18 7.95 1.44 13.89
N ILE A 19 8.08 0.29 14.53
CA ILE A 19 9.11 -0.70 14.21
C ILE A 19 8.88 -1.22 12.78
N HIS A 20 7.66 -1.61 12.45
CA HIS A 20 7.30 -2.10 11.13
C HIS A 20 7.64 -1.07 10.04
N PHE A 21 7.21 0.17 10.21
CA PHE A 21 7.48 1.25 9.26
C PHE A 21 8.98 1.57 9.12
N ALA A 22 9.71 1.61 10.23
CA ALA A 22 11.15 1.86 10.20
C ALA A 22 11.90 0.71 9.50
N THR A 23 11.55 -0.53 9.81
CA THR A 23 12.14 -1.72 9.17
C THR A 23 11.86 -1.73 7.68
N ASP A 24 10.63 -1.48 7.27
CA ASP A 24 10.24 -1.46 5.86
C ASP A 24 11.01 -0.38 5.07
N ARG A 25 11.15 0.83 5.62
CA ARG A 25 11.93 1.91 5.01
C ARG A 25 13.43 1.61 4.94
N LEU A 26 14.01 1.04 6.00
CA LEU A 26 15.43 0.65 6.00
C LEU A 26 15.69 -0.46 4.99
N THR A 27 14.79 -1.42 4.87
CA THR A 27 14.87 -2.48 3.85
C THR A 27 14.78 -1.88 2.45
N ALA A 28 13.81 -0.99 2.20
CA ALA A 28 13.67 -0.30 0.91
C ALA A 28 14.93 0.49 0.55
N LEU A 29 15.49 1.24 1.50
CA LEU A 29 16.72 2.00 1.29
C LEU A 29 17.92 1.09 0.98
N ALA A 30 18.06 -0.02 1.69
CA ALA A 30 19.13 -0.99 1.46
C ALA A 30 19.00 -1.67 0.10
N GLN A 31 17.78 -2.01 -0.32
CA GLN A 31 17.50 -2.56 -1.65
C GLN A 31 17.77 -1.53 -2.77
N ALA A 32 17.32 -0.29 -2.60
CA ALA A 32 17.57 0.79 -3.55
C ALA A 32 19.07 1.06 -3.75
N LYS A 33 19.88 0.87 -2.70
CA LYS A 33 21.35 1.00 -2.75
C LYS A 33 22.08 -0.27 -3.16
N GLY A 34 21.36 -1.36 -3.45
CA GLY A 34 21.97 -2.65 -3.78
C GLY A 34 22.69 -3.34 -2.61
N ALA A 35 22.46 -2.91 -1.36
CA ALA A 35 23.07 -3.50 -0.17
C ALA A 35 22.38 -4.80 0.28
N ILE A 36 21.13 -5.00 -0.13
CA ILE A 36 20.35 -6.23 0.08
C ILE A 36 19.78 -6.67 -1.26
N GLU A 37 19.95 -7.95 -1.59
CA GLU A 37 19.38 -8.54 -2.79
C GLU A 37 17.86 -8.73 -2.64
N ARG A 38 17.13 -8.47 -3.72
CA ARG A 38 15.69 -8.74 -3.79
C ARG A 38 15.49 -10.18 -4.21
N THR A 39 14.75 -10.92 -3.41
CA THR A 39 14.47 -12.34 -3.64
C THR A 39 13.13 -12.60 -4.31
N VAL A 40 12.25 -11.61 -4.28
CA VAL A 40 10.90 -11.64 -4.87
C VAL A 40 10.60 -10.29 -5.52
N PRO A 41 9.64 -10.22 -6.47
CA PRO A 41 9.18 -8.94 -7.02
C PRO A 41 8.67 -8.00 -5.94
N GLU A 42 8.93 -6.71 -6.11
CA GLU A 42 8.53 -5.62 -5.20
C GLU A 42 7.43 -4.76 -5.85
N VAL A 43 6.27 -4.68 -5.23
CA VAL A 43 5.14 -3.88 -5.71
C VAL A 43 4.81 -2.77 -4.72
N LEU A 44 4.71 -1.55 -5.21
CA LEU A 44 4.29 -0.38 -4.45
C LEU A 44 2.94 0.13 -4.96
N PHE A 45 1.95 0.20 -4.08
CA PHE A 45 0.66 0.81 -4.33
C PHE A 45 0.60 2.22 -3.76
N VAL A 46 0.22 3.20 -4.60
CA VAL A 46 0.18 4.62 -4.23
C VAL A 46 -1.20 5.19 -4.49
N CYS A 47 -1.77 5.86 -3.50
CA CYS A 47 -2.93 6.75 -3.68
C CYS A 47 -2.68 8.06 -2.95
N GLU A 48 -3.64 8.96 -2.91
CA GLU A 48 -3.46 10.24 -2.22
C GLU A 48 -3.28 10.05 -0.71
N GLN A 49 -4.27 9.48 -0.02
CA GLN A 49 -4.30 9.43 1.45
C GLN A 49 -3.70 8.15 2.06
N ASN A 50 -3.46 7.10 1.29
CA ASN A 50 -3.09 5.77 1.80
C ASN A 50 -4.03 5.28 2.92
N ALA A 51 -5.31 5.60 2.80
CA ALA A 51 -6.35 5.29 3.78
C ALA A 51 -7.42 4.31 3.25
N GLY A 52 -7.40 4.01 1.95
CA GLY A 52 -8.38 3.18 1.27
C GLY A 52 -7.77 2.34 0.14
N ARG A 53 -7.76 2.85 -1.09
CA ARG A 53 -7.41 2.12 -2.33
C ARG A 53 -6.08 1.37 -2.24
N SER A 54 -4.99 2.07 -1.97
CA SER A 54 -3.65 1.47 -1.90
C SER A 54 -3.49 0.49 -0.74
N GLN A 55 -4.21 0.69 0.36
CA GLN A 55 -4.24 -0.23 1.49
C GLN A 55 -4.98 -1.54 1.12
N MET A 56 -6.15 -1.45 0.49
CA MET A 56 -6.89 -2.63 0.00
C MET A 56 -6.03 -3.43 -0.97
N ALA A 57 -5.41 -2.76 -1.94
CA ALA A 57 -4.54 -3.39 -2.93
C ALA A 57 -3.36 -4.11 -2.27
N ALA A 58 -2.70 -3.47 -1.31
CA ALA A 58 -1.55 -4.05 -0.60
C ALA A 58 -1.95 -5.30 0.19
N VAL A 59 -3.02 -5.24 0.99
CA VAL A 59 -3.48 -6.38 1.80
C VAL A 59 -3.95 -7.53 0.92
N LEU A 60 -4.69 -7.26 -0.17
CA LEU A 60 -5.12 -8.28 -1.13
C LEU A 60 -3.93 -8.94 -1.83
N THR A 61 -2.94 -8.14 -2.27
CA THR A 61 -1.74 -8.67 -2.93
C THR A 61 -0.92 -9.54 -1.97
N ALA A 62 -0.71 -9.10 -0.73
CA ALA A 62 0.00 -9.88 0.27
C ALA A 62 -0.68 -11.24 0.52
N GLN A 63 -2.02 -11.24 0.66
CA GLN A 63 -2.81 -12.46 0.85
C GLN A 63 -2.74 -13.40 -0.36
N LEU A 64 -2.95 -12.87 -1.57
CA LEU A 64 -3.04 -13.69 -2.79
C LEU A 64 -1.68 -14.18 -3.27
N SER A 65 -0.61 -13.41 -3.06
CA SER A 65 0.75 -13.80 -3.46
C SER A 65 1.38 -14.86 -2.55
N GLN A 66 0.88 -15.02 -1.32
CA GLN A 66 1.42 -15.98 -0.34
C GLN A 66 2.93 -15.81 -0.13
N GLY A 67 3.40 -14.56 -0.05
CA GLY A 67 4.81 -14.23 0.16
C GLY A 67 5.70 -14.28 -1.09
N ARG A 68 5.14 -14.57 -2.26
CA ARG A 68 5.88 -14.57 -3.54
C ARG A 68 6.10 -13.17 -4.13
N VAL A 69 5.48 -12.15 -3.53
CA VAL A 69 5.65 -10.73 -3.87
C VAL A 69 5.79 -9.96 -2.57
N HIS A 70 6.75 -9.06 -2.49
CA HIS A 70 6.83 -8.10 -1.41
C HIS A 70 6.01 -6.87 -1.75
N VAL A 71 5.20 -6.39 -0.80
CA VAL A 71 4.20 -5.35 -1.06
C VAL A 71 4.40 -4.18 -0.12
N ARG A 72 4.35 -2.97 -0.69
CA ARG A 72 4.30 -1.71 0.06
C ARG A 72 3.11 -0.87 -0.37
N SER A 73 2.67 0.01 0.51
CA SER A 73 1.67 1.03 0.20
C SER A 73 2.09 2.39 0.75
N ALA A 74 1.75 3.45 0.03
CA ALA A 74 2.08 4.83 0.42
C ALA A 74 1.03 5.82 -0.07
N GLY A 75 1.04 7.02 0.51
CA GLY A 75 0.20 8.14 0.09
C GLY A 75 1.01 9.40 -0.18
N SER A 76 0.63 10.15 -1.21
CA SER A 76 1.23 11.45 -1.52
C SER A 76 0.87 12.53 -0.47
N ALA A 77 -0.31 12.39 0.16
CA ALA A 77 -0.79 13.22 1.27
C ALA A 77 -1.48 12.32 2.31
N PRO A 78 -0.70 11.55 3.10
CA PRO A 78 -1.25 10.49 3.95
C PRO A 78 -2.25 11.03 4.97
N GLY A 79 -3.38 10.33 5.08
CA GLY A 79 -4.43 10.61 6.07
C GLY A 79 -3.97 10.29 7.50
N LYS A 80 -4.85 10.55 8.46
CA LYS A 80 -4.59 10.22 9.87
C LYS A 80 -4.87 8.76 10.17
N ASP A 81 -6.00 8.26 9.68
CA ASP A 81 -6.53 6.93 9.98
C ASP A 81 -7.03 6.26 8.69
N LEU A 82 -7.21 4.96 8.72
CA LEU A 82 -7.84 4.21 7.64
C LEU A 82 -9.34 4.57 7.53
N ASN A 83 -9.87 4.47 6.32
CA ASN A 83 -11.31 4.61 6.10
C ASN A 83 -12.05 3.44 6.77
N PRO A 84 -13.01 3.72 7.70
CA PRO A 84 -13.71 2.67 8.43
C PRO A 84 -14.49 1.70 7.53
N ALA A 85 -15.13 2.18 6.46
CA ALA A 85 -15.85 1.33 5.51
C ALA A 85 -14.90 0.39 4.73
N VAL A 86 -13.67 0.83 4.49
CA VAL A 86 -12.62 -0.01 3.89
C VAL A 86 -12.20 -1.11 4.87
N VAL A 87 -11.97 -0.77 6.14
CA VAL A 87 -11.63 -1.76 7.18
C VAL A 87 -12.73 -2.83 7.29
N GLU A 88 -13.99 -2.41 7.29
CA GLU A 88 -15.14 -3.30 7.36
C GLU A 88 -15.24 -4.19 6.11
N ALA A 89 -15.11 -3.62 4.92
CA ALA A 89 -15.15 -4.36 3.66
C ALA A 89 -14.05 -5.43 3.57
N MET A 90 -12.85 -5.14 4.10
CA MET A 90 -11.75 -6.11 4.14
C MET A 90 -11.98 -7.20 5.19
N ALA A 91 -12.53 -6.85 6.35
CA ALA A 91 -12.88 -7.80 7.41
C ALA A 91 -13.91 -8.85 6.94
N GLU A 92 -14.83 -8.50 6.06
CA GLU A 92 -15.77 -9.45 5.43
C GLU A 92 -15.07 -10.58 4.65
N LEU A 93 -13.88 -10.34 4.15
CA LEU A 93 -13.03 -11.34 3.49
C LEU A 93 -12.10 -12.08 4.48
N GLY A 94 -12.23 -11.83 5.78
CA GLY A 94 -11.34 -12.35 6.81
C GLY A 94 -9.95 -11.68 6.82
N LEU A 95 -9.80 -10.51 6.18
CA LEU A 95 -8.55 -9.79 6.09
C LEU A 95 -8.50 -8.67 7.13
N SER A 96 -7.60 -8.82 8.10
CA SER A 96 -7.39 -7.82 9.15
C SER A 96 -6.52 -6.67 8.65
N MET A 97 -6.93 -5.44 8.97
CA MET A 97 -6.16 -4.22 8.71
C MET A 97 -5.65 -3.58 10.02
N THR A 98 -5.62 -4.31 11.12
CA THR A 98 -5.30 -3.77 12.46
C THR A 98 -3.89 -3.17 12.54
N GLU A 99 -2.93 -3.77 11.85
CA GLU A 99 -1.53 -3.29 11.81
C GLU A 99 -1.29 -2.24 10.70
N GLU A 100 -2.27 -2.02 9.82
CA GLU A 100 -2.16 -1.05 8.75
C GLU A 100 -2.40 0.39 9.23
N PHE A 101 -1.73 1.31 8.59
CA PHE A 101 -1.87 2.76 8.85
C PHE A 101 -1.39 3.55 7.63
N PRO A 102 -1.86 4.80 7.44
CA PRO A 102 -1.39 5.65 6.35
C PRO A 102 0.11 5.95 6.46
N LYS A 103 0.84 5.72 5.38
CA LYS A 103 2.30 5.88 5.26
C LYS A 103 2.63 6.91 4.19
N PRO A 104 3.62 7.81 4.39
CA PRO A 104 4.02 8.77 3.37
C PRO A 104 4.74 8.08 2.21
N LEU A 105 4.55 8.63 1.01
CA LEU A 105 5.34 8.29 -0.15
C LEU A 105 6.74 8.88 0.00
N THR A 106 7.76 8.05 -0.16
CA THR A 106 9.17 8.45 -0.06
C THR A 106 9.98 7.86 -1.21
N ASP A 107 11.07 8.52 -1.60
CA ASP A 107 11.90 8.10 -2.74
C ASP A 107 12.46 6.69 -2.58
N ASP A 108 12.83 6.30 -1.36
CA ASP A 108 13.37 4.98 -1.06
C ASP A 108 12.38 3.85 -1.40
N VAL A 109 11.09 4.00 -1.08
CA VAL A 109 10.09 2.98 -1.39
C VAL A 109 9.76 2.91 -2.89
N VAL A 110 9.80 4.06 -3.58
CA VAL A 110 9.63 4.08 -5.04
C VAL A 110 10.84 3.41 -5.71
N GLN A 111 12.06 3.75 -5.29
CA GLN A 111 13.29 3.18 -5.85
C GLN A 111 13.42 1.67 -5.59
N ALA A 112 12.90 1.16 -4.49
CA ALA A 112 12.92 -0.27 -4.18
C ALA A 112 11.92 -1.08 -5.04
N ALA A 113 10.82 -0.48 -5.50
CA ALA A 113 9.79 -1.18 -6.25
C ALA A 113 10.23 -1.58 -7.66
N ASP A 114 9.77 -2.73 -8.15
CA ASP A 114 9.83 -3.14 -9.56
C ASP A 114 8.60 -2.63 -10.31
N VAL A 115 7.44 -2.67 -9.65
CA VAL A 115 6.16 -2.17 -10.16
C VAL A 115 5.60 -1.13 -9.21
N VAL A 116 5.22 0.02 -9.76
CA VAL A 116 4.52 1.08 -9.04
C VAL A 116 3.12 1.23 -9.64
N VAL A 117 2.11 1.04 -8.80
CA VAL A 117 0.70 1.18 -9.19
C VAL A 117 0.14 2.43 -8.54
N THR A 118 -0.24 3.41 -9.36
CA THR A 118 -0.88 4.66 -8.92
C THR A 118 -2.40 4.54 -8.96
N MET A 119 -3.08 5.20 -8.02
CA MET A 119 -4.54 5.17 -7.88
C MET A 119 -5.05 6.56 -7.54
N GLY A 120 -4.91 7.49 -8.49
CA GLY A 120 -5.37 8.87 -8.30
C GLY A 120 -4.48 9.69 -7.36
N CYS A 121 -3.15 9.52 -7.42
CA CYS A 121 -2.18 10.38 -6.74
C CYS A 121 -1.65 11.52 -7.62
N GLY A 122 -2.14 11.64 -8.86
CA GLY A 122 -1.70 12.65 -9.81
C GLY A 122 -0.19 12.58 -10.09
N ASP A 123 0.43 13.74 -10.33
CA ASP A 123 1.87 13.86 -10.65
C ASP A 123 2.80 13.73 -9.43
N ALA A 124 2.28 13.35 -8.27
CA ALA A 124 3.05 13.31 -7.02
C ALA A 124 4.03 12.13 -6.93
N CYS A 125 3.92 11.13 -7.83
CA CYS A 125 4.80 9.98 -7.83
C CYS A 125 6.00 10.24 -8.74
N ALA A 126 7.21 10.25 -8.17
CA ALA A 126 8.44 10.39 -8.95
C ALA A 126 8.61 9.19 -9.91
N ILE A 127 8.99 9.48 -11.15
CA ILE A 127 9.23 8.46 -12.19
C ILE A 127 10.73 8.15 -12.24
N TYR A 128 11.08 6.91 -11.96
CA TYR A 128 12.45 6.41 -12.04
C TYR A 128 12.61 5.47 -13.24
N PRO A 129 13.73 5.53 -13.99
CA PRO A 129 13.99 4.62 -15.11
C PRO A 129 14.04 3.15 -14.67
N GLY A 130 13.64 2.27 -15.57
CA GLY A 130 13.75 0.81 -15.37
C GLY A 130 12.68 0.19 -14.49
N LYS A 131 11.61 0.91 -14.15
CA LYS A 131 10.46 0.44 -13.39
C LYS A 131 9.22 0.38 -14.27
N ARG A 132 8.32 -0.56 -13.95
CA ARG A 132 6.98 -0.62 -14.52
C ARG A 132 6.06 0.31 -13.72
N TYR A 133 5.33 1.17 -14.43
CA TYR A 133 4.28 2.02 -13.84
C TYR A 133 2.94 1.62 -14.42
N GLU A 134 1.94 1.50 -13.54
CA GLU A 134 0.54 1.33 -13.91
C GLU A 134 -0.29 2.41 -13.22
N ASP A 135 -1.33 2.89 -13.89
CA ASP A 135 -2.33 3.75 -13.29
C ASP A 135 -3.69 3.04 -13.29
N TRP A 136 -4.21 2.82 -12.10
CA TRP A 136 -5.53 2.20 -11.93
C TRP A 136 -6.55 3.29 -11.61
N GLU A 137 -7.36 3.61 -12.61
CA GLU A 137 -8.50 4.50 -12.40
C GLU A 137 -9.52 3.83 -11.49
N LEU A 138 -9.65 4.33 -10.27
CA LEU A 138 -10.52 3.81 -9.21
C LEU A 138 -11.22 4.96 -8.49
N THR A 139 -12.51 4.77 -8.22
CA THR A 139 -13.28 5.71 -7.39
C THR A 139 -12.68 5.80 -5.99
N ASP A 140 -12.65 7.02 -5.43
CA ASP A 140 -12.20 7.22 -4.05
C ASP A 140 -13.27 6.72 -3.07
N PRO A 141 -12.94 5.82 -2.12
CA PRO A 141 -13.90 5.32 -1.14
C PRO A 141 -14.29 6.34 -0.05
N ALA A 142 -13.70 7.53 -0.05
CA ALA A 142 -14.00 8.56 0.95
C ALA A 142 -15.47 8.99 0.87
N GLY A 143 -16.18 8.88 1.99
CA GLY A 143 -17.59 9.28 2.09
C GLY A 143 -18.60 8.33 1.42
N LEU A 144 -18.14 7.22 0.85
CA LEU A 144 -19.01 6.22 0.24
C LEU A 144 -19.56 5.22 1.27
N SER A 145 -20.70 4.63 0.92
CA SER A 145 -21.31 3.54 1.70
C SER A 145 -20.48 2.25 1.61
N LEU A 146 -20.67 1.35 2.56
CA LEU A 146 -20.01 0.04 2.55
C LEU A 146 -20.32 -0.75 1.26
N VAL A 147 -21.53 -0.63 0.71
CA VAL A 147 -21.92 -1.30 -0.54
C VAL A 147 -21.06 -0.82 -1.72
N GLU A 148 -20.85 0.49 -1.82
CA GLU A 148 -20.01 1.09 -2.86
C GLU A 148 -18.53 0.72 -2.67
N VAL A 149 -18.05 0.70 -1.43
CA VAL A 149 -16.67 0.30 -1.10
C VAL A 149 -16.42 -1.16 -1.47
N ARG A 150 -17.39 -2.06 -1.32
CA ARG A 150 -17.27 -3.47 -1.77
C ARG A 150 -17.04 -3.56 -3.28
N VAL A 151 -17.69 -2.72 -4.07
CA VAL A 151 -17.49 -2.69 -5.55
C VAL A 151 -16.06 -2.28 -5.87
N ILE A 152 -15.54 -1.24 -5.20
CA ILE A 152 -14.14 -0.80 -5.38
C ILE A 152 -13.16 -1.90 -4.95
N ARG A 153 -13.39 -2.53 -3.80
CA ARG A 153 -12.59 -3.64 -3.31
C ARG A 153 -12.52 -4.80 -4.31
N ASP A 154 -13.64 -5.17 -4.89
CA ASP A 154 -13.74 -6.30 -5.81
C ASP A 154 -13.09 -5.98 -7.17
N ASP A 155 -13.16 -4.72 -7.65
CA ASP A 155 -12.39 -4.26 -8.81
C ASP A 155 -10.88 -4.30 -8.53
N ILE A 156 -10.45 -3.79 -7.38
CA ILE A 156 -9.04 -3.87 -6.95
C ILE A 156 -8.57 -5.33 -6.91
N ARG A 157 -9.37 -6.24 -6.35
CA ARG A 157 -9.04 -7.66 -6.30
C ARG A 157 -8.81 -8.24 -7.70
N THR A 158 -9.69 -7.95 -8.64
CA THR A 158 -9.56 -8.42 -10.03
C THR A 158 -8.26 -7.93 -10.67
N ARG A 159 -7.91 -6.65 -10.45
CA ARG A 159 -6.65 -6.08 -10.97
C ARG A 159 -5.43 -6.69 -10.30
N VAL A 160 -5.47 -6.92 -8.99
CA VAL A 160 -4.41 -7.62 -8.25
C VAL A 160 -4.20 -9.03 -8.77
N GLU A 161 -5.27 -9.79 -9.01
CA GLU A 161 -5.20 -11.14 -9.57
C GLU A 161 -4.53 -11.14 -10.95
N ALA A 162 -4.86 -10.17 -11.81
CA ALA A 162 -4.23 -10.01 -13.12
C ALA A 162 -2.73 -9.64 -13.00
N LEU A 163 -2.39 -8.68 -12.14
CA LEU A 163 -1.01 -8.28 -11.89
C LEU A 163 -0.15 -9.45 -11.37
N LEU A 164 -0.68 -10.22 -10.42
CA LEU A 164 0.01 -11.40 -9.89
C LEU A 164 0.20 -12.50 -10.93
N ALA A 165 -0.77 -12.72 -11.82
CA ALA A 165 -0.64 -13.67 -12.91
C ALA A 165 0.51 -13.32 -13.85
N GLU A 166 0.77 -12.02 -14.07
CA GLU A 166 1.90 -11.57 -14.90
C GLU A 166 3.25 -11.64 -14.17
N LEU A 167 3.28 -11.28 -12.88
CA LEU A 167 4.53 -11.22 -12.10
C LEU A 167 5.06 -12.60 -11.68
N LEU A 168 4.19 -13.61 -11.59
CA LEU A 168 4.50 -14.92 -11.05
C LEU A 168 4.56 -16.02 -12.12
N THR A 169 4.53 -15.63 -13.40
CA THR A 169 4.87 -16.51 -14.53
C THR A 169 6.38 -16.55 -14.73
#